data_e5f26c52a66dc78f3a8d589e93ca2642
#
_entry.id   e5f26c52a66dc78f3a8d589e93ca2642
#
_cell.length_a   1.000
_cell.length_b   1.000
_cell.length_c   1.000
_cell.angle_alpha   90.00
_cell.angle_beta   90.00
_cell.angle_gamma   90.00
#
_symmetry.space_group_name_H-M   'P 1'
#
loop_
_entity.id
_entity.type
_entity.pdbx_description
1 polymer ?
#
loop_
_entity_poly.entity_id
_entity_poly.type
_entity_poly.pdbx_seq_one_letter_code
_entity_poly.pdbx_strand_id
1 'polypeptide(L)'
;MDFHIFCFILITIFILYSPCYSDKGYYGFMKDATLAPTYARFDYIVIGGGTSGCALAATLSQNANVLVLERGGSPYDNLAATNIENFAITLLNTTPKAWSQLFISEDGVYNHRARVLGGDSVLNARFYSRAEEAYVKMAEWDIDEVEAAYEWVETKLVFKPQVMGWQSALKNGLLEAGVVPYNGFTYLHINGTKIGGTIFDPAGHRHSAADLLAYANPDGIVVYLHALVHKILFTTTREGERPKAYGVIYQDANGVFHKAELGKNAMNEVFLSAGAIGSPQLLMLSGVGPMAHLESHRVNPVVLDQPMVGQGMGDNPMNAAIVPSPQPVELSLVQVVGITKFYDFIEGGSGLNVSFNLTHKLFDGMLDLLNQRLRLNIIENVGVVFHKVDGPLSRGYLELRNLNPDDNPSVTFNYYREPEDLKRCVKGLETVIKVINSNAFSKYKYPGVTARELLNVMLGLPINLRPRHETSTFNLTQFCIDTVMTIWHYHGGCQVGRVVDKNYKVIGIDALRVIDGSTFLKSPGTNPQATVMMLGRYMGQRILRERAAFREKDCDYSTVVPTKDETSIGYSSSKKKKF
;
A
#
# COMPACT_ATOMS: atom_id res chain seq x y z
N MET A 1 1.90 -60.37 2.85
CA MET A 1 1.22 -59.05 2.89
C MET A 1 1.19 -58.55 1.47
N ASP A 2 0.02 -58.62 0.84
CA ASP A 2 -0.12 -58.49 -0.60
C ASP A 2 0.24 -57.08 -1.09
N PHE A 3 0.93 -56.99 -2.22
CA PHE A 3 1.35 -55.78 -2.91
C PHE A 3 0.18 -54.79 -3.12
N HIS A 4 -1.04 -55.31 -3.28
CA HIS A 4 -2.26 -54.51 -3.38
C HIS A 4 -2.65 -53.79 -2.08
N ILE A 5 -2.40 -54.37 -0.92
CA ILE A 5 -2.64 -53.75 0.39
C ILE A 5 -1.63 -52.65 0.64
N PHE A 6 -0.36 -52.84 0.22
CA PHE A 6 0.70 -51.82 0.36
C PHE A 6 0.43 -50.60 -0.56
N CYS A 7 -0.04 -50.82 -1.81
CA CYS A 7 -0.45 -49.74 -2.68
C CYS A 7 -1.69 -49.00 -2.16
N PHE A 8 -2.66 -49.70 -1.56
CA PHE A 8 -3.86 -49.08 -0.99
C PHE A 8 -3.53 -48.22 0.23
N ILE A 9 -2.62 -48.67 1.08
CA ILE A 9 -2.13 -47.90 2.26
C ILE A 9 -1.31 -46.69 1.81
N LEU A 10 -0.47 -46.79 0.78
CA LEU A 10 0.28 -45.67 0.22
C LEU A 10 -0.65 -44.63 -0.44
N ILE A 11 -1.67 -45.08 -1.16
CA ILE A 11 -2.67 -44.16 -1.74
C ILE A 11 -3.52 -43.48 -0.65
N THR A 12 -3.90 -44.21 0.40
CA THR A 12 -4.64 -43.61 1.52
C THR A 12 -3.80 -42.64 2.34
N ILE A 13 -2.49 -42.94 2.51
CA ILE A 13 -1.55 -42.00 3.17
C ILE A 13 -1.30 -40.76 2.29
N PHE A 14 -1.23 -40.92 0.95
CA PHE A 14 -1.12 -39.78 0.03
C PHE A 14 -2.39 -38.90 0.01
N ILE A 15 -3.58 -39.50 0.20
CA ILE A 15 -4.84 -38.76 0.31
C ILE A 15 -4.98 -38.07 1.68
N LEU A 16 -4.39 -38.67 2.76
CA LEU A 16 -4.40 -38.08 4.10
C LEU A 16 -3.29 -37.04 4.32
N TYR A 17 -2.26 -37.00 3.46
CA TYR A 17 -1.19 -36.00 3.45
C TYR A 17 -1.22 -35.06 2.23
N SER A 18 -2.32 -35.05 1.45
CA SER A 18 -2.59 -33.86 0.67
C SER A 18 -2.75 -32.74 1.70
N PRO A 19 -1.85 -31.73 1.72
CA PRO A 19 -2.16 -30.54 2.49
C PRO A 19 -3.53 -30.12 1.97
N CYS A 20 -4.49 -30.06 2.88
CA CYS A 20 -5.76 -29.43 2.60
C CYS A 20 -5.38 -28.00 2.17
N TYR A 21 -5.19 -27.81 0.88
CA TYR A 21 -5.26 -26.51 0.26
C TYR A 21 -6.70 -26.10 0.58
N SER A 22 -6.87 -25.47 1.74
CA SER A 22 -8.11 -24.76 2.00
C SER A 22 -8.26 -23.91 0.74
N ASP A 23 -9.28 -24.22 -0.06
CA ASP A 23 -9.75 -23.30 -1.05
C ASP A 23 -9.57 -21.93 -0.42
N LYS A 24 -8.68 -21.06 -0.98
CA LYS A 24 -8.64 -19.66 -0.61
C LYS A 24 -9.97 -19.09 -1.12
N GLY A 25 -11.02 -19.64 -0.51
CA GLY A 25 -12.39 -19.44 -0.91
C GLY A 25 -12.83 -18.06 -0.49
N TYR A 26 -13.63 -17.49 -1.27
CA TYR A 26 -14.50 -16.37 -1.01
C TYR A 26 -14.95 -16.39 0.46
N TYR A 27 -14.52 -15.42 1.24
CA TYR A 27 -15.11 -15.24 2.56
C TYR A 27 -16.61 -14.98 2.39
N GLY A 28 -17.48 -15.68 3.13
CA GLY A 28 -18.93 -15.55 3.00
C GLY A 28 -19.50 -14.14 3.20
N PHE A 29 -18.70 -13.25 3.83
CA PHE A 29 -19.01 -11.83 4.02
C PHE A 29 -18.57 -10.93 2.85
N MET A 30 -17.82 -11.44 1.85
CA MET A 30 -17.50 -10.71 0.62
C MET A 30 -18.63 -10.90 -0.40
N LYS A 31 -19.09 -9.82 -0.95
CA LYS A 31 -20.19 -9.78 -1.92
C LYS A 31 -19.91 -8.75 -3.00
N ASP A 32 -20.46 -8.95 -4.17
CA ASP A 32 -20.51 -7.91 -5.19
C ASP A 32 -21.46 -6.78 -4.73
N ALA A 33 -21.11 -5.51 -5.00
CA ALA A 33 -21.92 -4.37 -4.60
C ALA A 33 -23.30 -4.33 -5.26
N THR A 34 -23.50 -5.04 -6.37
CA THR A 34 -24.81 -5.19 -7.02
C THR A 34 -25.83 -5.94 -6.13
N LEU A 35 -25.36 -6.66 -5.11
CA LEU A 35 -26.19 -7.33 -4.10
C LEU A 35 -26.43 -6.45 -2.85
N ALA A 36 -25.86 -5.25 -2.81
CA ALA A 36 -26.03 -4.36 -1.68
C ALA A 36 -27.46 -3.78 -1.63
N PRO A 37 -28.02 -3.57 -0.42
CA PRO A 37 -29.26 -2.80 -0.30
C PRO A 37 -29.01 -1.34 -0.71
N THR A 38 -30.05 -0.66 -1.19
CA THR A 38 -29.96 0.77 -1.55
C THR A 38 -29.61 1.66 -0.35
N TYR A 39 -29.91 1.18 0.86
CA TYR A 39 -29.63 1.86 2.11
C TYR A 39 -29.28 0.85 3.22
N ALA A 40 -28.21 1.15 3.98
CA ALA A 40 -27.79 0.34 5.12
C ALA A 40 -27.12 1.20 6.21
N ARG A 41 -27.03 0.65 7.43
CA ARG A 41 -26.33 1.29 8.56
C ARG A 41 -25.30 0.37 9.18
N PHE A 42 -24.16 0.97 9.55
CA PHE A 42 -23.03 0.28 10.16
C PHE A 42 -22.46 1.09 11.33
N ASP A 43 -21.69 0.45 12.18
CA ASP A 43 -20.91 1.15 13.20
C ASP A 43 -19.71 1.87 12.56
N TYR A 44 -19.04 1.18 11.65
CA TYR A 44 -17.86 1.68 10.95
C TYR A 44 -17.97 1.46 9.45
N ILE A 45 -17.54 2.46 8.68
CA ILE A 45 -17.47 2.38 7.22
C ILE A 45 -16.01 2.60 6.82
N VAL A 46 -15.37 1.59 6.23
CA VAL A 46 -13.99 1.63 5.73
C VAL A 46 -14.03 1.80 4.20
N ILE A 47 -13.51 2.90 3.71
CA ILE A 47 -13.44 3.22 2.29
C ILE A 47 -12.08 2.80 1.76
N GLY A 48 -12.06 1.76 0.93
CA GLY A 48 -10.88 1.10 0.40
C GLY A 48 -10.48 -0.14 1.19
N GLY A 49 -10.68 -1.30 0.61
CA GLY A 49 -10.20 -2.61 1.09
C GLY A 49 -8.74 -2.85 0.70
N GLY A 50 -7.88 -1.82 0.87
CA GLY A 50 -6.47 -1.86 0.50
C GLY A 50 -5.56 -2.41 1.58
N THR A 51 -4.27 -2.10 1.47
CA THR A 51 -3.19 -2.60 2.35
C THR A 51 -3.42 -2.29 3.82
N SER A 52 -3.94 -1.10 4.17
CA SER A 52 -4.32 -0.74 5.54
C SER A 52 -5.76 -1.15 5.85
N GLY A 53 -6.68 -0.93 4.91
CA GLY A 53 -8.11 -1.10 5.14
C GLY A 53 -8.52 -2.52 5.51
N CYS A 54 -7.88 -3.55 4.91
CA CYS A 54 -8.12 -4.95 5.27
C CYS A 54 -7.72 -5.25 6.72
N ALA A 55 -6.53 -4.79 7.16
CA ALA A 55 -6.07 -4.97 8.54
C ALA A 55 -6.95 -4.24 9.55
N LEU A 56 -7.33 -2.99 9.22
CA LEU A 56 -8.23 -2.16 10.02
C LEU A 56 -9.59 -2.83 10.18
N ALA A 57 -10.23 -3.21 9.07
CA ALA A 57 -11.56 -3.81 9.06
C ALA A 57 -11.60 -5.14 9.80
N ALA A 58 -10.61 -6.03 9.57
CA ALA A 58 -10.49 -7.29 10.28
C ALA A 58 -10.39 -7.09 11.81
N THR A 59 -9.68 -6.05 12.23
CA THR A 59 -9.54 -5.71 13.64
C THR A 59 -10.84 -5.14 14.22
N LEU A 60 -11.45 -4.18 13.55
CA LEU A 60 -12.66 -3.52 14.04
C LEU A 60 -13.86 -4.46 14.11
N SER A 61 -13.95 -5.43 13.21
CA SER A 61 -15.07 -6.41 13.15
C SER A 61 -15.19 -7.28 14.39
N GLN A 62 -14.18 -7.32 15.25
CA GLN A 62 -14.25 -8.11 16.49
C GLN A 62 -15.33 -7.61 17.47
N ASN A 63 -15.63 -6.31 17.45
CA ASN A 63 -16.53 -5.70 18.42
C ASN A 63 -17.51 -4.66 17.81
N ALA A 64 -17.65 -4.64 16.47
CA ALA A 64 -18.50 -3.68 15.77
C ALA A 64 -18.96 -4.22 14.41
N ASN A 65 -20.05 -3.65 13.86
CA ASN A 65 -20.49 -3.92 12.50
C ASN A 65 -19.72 -3.02 11.52
N VAL A 66 -18.91 -3.63 10.65
CA VAL A 66 -18.01 -2.95 9.73
C VAL A 66 -18.47 -3.17 8.29
N LEU A 67 -18.58 -2.09 7.54
CA LEU A 67 -18.69 -2.11 6.07
C LEU A 67 -17.34 -1.77 5.46
N VAL A 68 -16.88 -2.58 4.52
CA VAL A 68 -15.74 -2.27 3.64
C VAL A 68 -16.25 -2.04 2.23
N LEU A 69 -15.84 -0.95 1.60
CA LEU A 69 -16.17 -0.62 0.21
C LEU A 69 -14.90 -0.61 -0.63
N GLU A 70 -14.75 -1.59 -1.51
CA GLU A 70 -13.62 -1.73 -2.42
C GLU A 70 -14.08 -1.53 -3.87
N ARG A 71 -13.43 -0.59 -4.59
CA ARG A 71 -13.77 -0.28 -6.00
C ARG A 71 -13.39 -1.39 -6.98
N GLY A 72 -12.42 -2.23 -6.62
CA GLY A 72 -11.96 -3.36 -7.43
C GLY A 72 -12.61 -4.67 -7.07
N GLY A 73 -12.20 -5.72 -7.78
CA GLY A 73 -12.62 -7.11 -7.54
C GLY A 73 -11.76 -7.81 -6.48
N SER A 74 -11.86 -9.13 -6.44
CA SER A 74 -11.14 -10.01 -5.53
C SER A 74 -9.83 -10.52 -6.15
N PRO A 75 -8.71 -10.59 -5.41
CA PRO A 75 -7.50 -11.26 -5.90
C PRO A 75 -7.69 -12.78 -6.04
N TYR A 76 -8.71 -13.35 -5.40
CA TYR A 76 -9.02 -14.78 -5.44
C TYR A 76 -9.75 -15.20 -6.73
N ASP A 77 -10.30 -14.25 -7.50
CA ASP A 77 -10.96 -14.52 -8.77
C ASP A 77 -9.98 -14.98 -9.86
N ASN A 78 -8.69 -14.67 -9.71
CA ASN A 78 -7.63 -15.07 -10.63
C ASN A 78 -6.34 -15.42 -9.88
N LEU A 79 -6.28 -16.63 -9.34
CA LEU A 79 -5.11 -17.12 -8.60
C LEU A 79 -3.82 -17.18 -9.45
N ALA A 80 -3.95 -17.37 -10.77
CA ALA A 80 -2.79 -17.31 -11.67
C ALA A 80 -2.15 -15.92 -11.65
N ALA A 81 -2.94 -14.85 -11.60
CA ALA A 81 -2.41 -13.48 -11.53
C ALA A 81 -1.69 -13.16 -10.22
N THR A 82 -1.94 -13.94 -9.15
CA THR A 82 -1.22 -13.82 -7.87
C THR A 82 0.05 -14.67 -7.79
N ASN A 83 0.37 -15.48 -8.80
CA ASN A 83 1.61 -16.23 -8.85
C ASN A 83 2.80 -15.33 -9.22
N ILE A 84 3.97 -15.61 -8.65
CA ILE A 84 5.21 -14.85 -8.89
C ILE A 84 5.59 -14.80 -10.38
N GLU A 85 5.32 -15.86 -11.13
CA GLU A 85 5.60 -15.96 -12.57
C GLU A 85 4.83 -14.92 -13.38
N ASN A 86 3.66 -14.51 -12.90
CA ASN A 86 2.77 -13.56 -13.56
C ASN A 86 2.86 -12.13 -13.01
N PHE A 87 3.83 -11.85 -12.12
CA PHE A 87 4.01 -10.54 -11.49
C PHE A 87 4.05 -9.39 -12.51
N ALA A 88 4.94 -9.49 -13.50
CA ALA A 88 5.12 -8.42 -14.49
C ALA A 88 3.85 -8.22 -15.34
N ILE A 89 3.20 -9.32 -15.75
CA ILE A 89 1.96 -9.26 -16.54
C ILE A 89 0.84 -8.62 -15.76
N THR A 90 0.66 -9.01 -14.52
CA THR A 90 -0.38 -8.47 -13.64
C THR A 90 -0.18 -6.97 -13.39
N LEU A 91 1.08 -6.56 -13.14
CA LEU A 91 1.41 -5.15 -12.93
C LEU A 91 1.22 -4.30 -14.18
N LEU A 92 1.65 -4.79 -15.34
CA LEU A 92 1.61 -4.06 -16.61
C LEU A 92 0.29 -4.19 -17.37
N ASN A 93 -0.65 -4.98 -16.88
CA ASN A 93 -2.00 -5.06 -17.46
C ASN A 93 -2.76 -3.77 -17.13
N THR A 94 -3.02 -2.95 -18.14
CA THR A 94 -3.70 -1.66 -18.04
C THR A 94 -5.09 -1.65 -18.69
N THR A 95 -5.67 -2.83 -18.92
CA THR A 95 -7.04 -2.93 -19.44
C THR A 95 -8.05 -2.30 -18.45
N PRO A 96 -9.22 -1.84 -18.89
CA PRO A 96 -10.17 -1.10 -18.03
C PRO A 96 -10.61 -1.82 -16.75
N LYS A 97 -10.59 -3.17 -16.75
CA LYS A 97 -10.95 -4.01 -15.59
C LYS A 97 -9.74 -4.61 -14.87
N ALA A 98 -8.52 -4.21 -15.26
CA ALA A 98 -7.32 -4.72 -14.62
C ALA A 98 -7.20 -4.27 -13.16
N TRP A 99 -6.49 -5.08 -12.37
CA TRP A 99 -6.14 -4.73 -10.99
C TRP A 99 -5.16 -3.57 -10.89
N SER A 100 -4.38 -3.34 -11.95
CA SER A 100 -3.41 -2.24 -12.07
C SER A 100 -3.99 -1.10 -12.89
N GLN A 101 -4.08 0.08 -12.32
CA GLN A 101 -4.50 1.30 -13.00
C GLN A 101 -3.29 2.20 -13.23
N LEU A 102 -2.88 2.36 -14.50
CA LEU A 102 -1.78 3.23 -14.89
C LEU A 102 -2.18 4.70 -14.74
N PHE A 103 -1.27 5.51 -14.22
CA PHE A 103 -1.29 6.97 -14.37
C PHE A 103 0.12 7.50 -14.65
N ILE A 104 0.19 8.66 -15.26
CA ILE A 104 1.45 9.34 -15.52
C ILE A 104 1.45 10.59 -14.65
N SER A 105 2.48 10.73 -13.79
CA SER A 105 2.65 11.94 -13.00
C SER A 105 3.02 13.12 -13.89
N GLU A 106 2.79 14.34 -13.43
CA GLU A 106 3.18 15.55 -14.16
C GLU A 106 4.70 15.66 -14.34
N ASP A 107 5.45 14.88 -13.56
CA ASP A 107 6.90 14.69 -13.74
C ASP A 107 7.26 13.82 -14.96
N GLY A 108 6.29 13.25 -15.65
CA GLY A 108 6.50 12.36 -16.80
C GLY A 108 6.88 10.92 -16.40
N VAL A 109 6.61 10.48 -15.18
CA VAL A 109 6.92 9.14 -14.70
C VAL A 109 5.68 8.25 -14.73
N TYR A 110 5.83 7.02 -15.26
CA TYR A 110 4.78 6.00 -15.26
C TYR A 110 4.56 5.46 -13.85
N ASN A 111 3.31 5.49 -13.39
CA ASN A 111 2.90 5.04 -12.08
C ASN A 111 1.72 4.07 -12.19
N HIS A 112 1.56 3.22 -11.18
CA HIS A 112 0.45 2.29 -11.07
C HIS A 112 -0.19 2.38 -9.69
N ARG A 113 -1.51 2.27 -9.61
CA ARG A 113 -2.25 2.10 -8.36
C ARG A 113 -3.21 0.93 -8.45
N ALA A 114 -3.47 0.27 -7.33
CA ALA A 114 -4.32 -0.91 -7.31
C ALA A 114 -5.83 -0.57 -7.40
N ARG A 115 -6.55 -1.48 -8.06
CA ARG A 115 -8.01 -1.56 -8.12
C ARG A 115 -8.40 -3.00 -7.80
N VAL A 116 -8.12 -3.44 -6.58
CA VAL A 116 -8.35 -4.83 -6.12
C VAL A 116 -8.32 -4.88 -4.60
N LEU A 117 -9.10 -5.76 -4.00
CA LEU A 117 -9.05 -6.04 -2.56
C LEU A 117 -7.64 -6.49 -2.14
N GLY A 118 -7.11 -5.90 -1.07
CA GLY A 118 -5.71 -6.04 -0.65
C GLY A 118 -4.81 -4.90 -1.17
N GLY A 119 -5.29 -4.07 -2.10
CA GLY A 119 -4.60 -2.89 -2.62
C GLY A 119 -3.25 -3.22 -3.24
N ASP A 120 -2.28 -2.30 -3.12
CA ASP A 120 -0.96 -2.44 -3.76
C ASP A 120 -0.16 -3.65 -3.27
N SER A 121 -0.53 -4.29 -2.14
CA SER A 121 0.08 -5.55 -1.72
C SER A 121 -0.19 -6.72 -2.69
N VAL A 122 -1.20 -6.59 -3.58
CA VAL A 122 -1.49 -7.55 -4.66
C VAL A 122 -0.56 -7.36 -5.87
N LEU A 123 -0.02 -6.14 -6.07
CA LEU A 123 0.74 -5.76 -7.27
C LEU A 123 2.25 -5.60 -7.05
N ASN A 124 2.71 -5.48 -5.80
CA ASN A 124 4.09 -5.11 -5.48
C ASN A 124 5.13 -6.22 -5.71
N ALA A 125 6.41 -5.85 -5.66
CA ALA A 125 7.54 -6.75 -5.83
C ALA A 125 7.89 -7.57 -4.55
N ARG A 126 6.92 -7.82 -3.67
CA ARG A 126 6.91 -8.76 -2.54
C ARG A 126 7.73 -8.44 -1.30
N PHE A 127 8.72 -7.55 -1.35
CA PHE A 127 9.67 -7.35 -0.27
C PHE A 127 9.00 -6.83 1.00
N TYR A 128 9.28 -7.50 2.12
CA TYR A 128 8.73 -7.16 3.43
C TYR A 128 9.86 -6.74 4.39
N SER A 129 9.72 -5.54 4.95
CA SER A 129 10.60 -5.01 5.98
C SER A 129 9.82 -4.01 6.83
N ARG A 130 10.04 -4.01 8.14
CA ARG A 130 9.42 -3.10 9.10
C ARG A 130 9.92 -1.67 8.90
N ALA A 131 9.28 -0.69 9.49
CA ALA A 131 9.77 0.69 9.51
C ALA A 131 11.11 0.81 10.24
N GLU A 132 11.86 1.85 9.91
CA GLU A 132 13.00 2.28 10.71
C GLU A 132 12.55 2.65 12.13
N GLU A 133 13.30 2.26 13.17
CA GLU A 133 12.96 2.57 14.56
C GLU A 133 12.82 4.09 14.81
N ALA A 134 13.67 4.88 14.16
CA ALA A 134 13.58 6.33 14.20
C ALA A 134 12.25 6.87 13.65
N TYR A 135 11.65 6.16 12.68
CA TYR A 135 10.33 6.51 12.16
C TYR A 135 9.24 6.25 13.20
N VAL A 136 9.26 5.10 13.87
CA VAL A 136 8.30 4.75 14.95
C VAL A 136 8.31 5.80 16.04
N LYS A 137 9.52 6.22 16.48
CA LYS A 137 9.70 7.28 17.47
C LYS A 137 9.19 8.64 16.97
N MET A 138 9.48 9.00 15.72
CA MET A 138 8.99 10.25 15.12
C MET A 138 7.46 10.28 15.01
N ALA A 139 6.83 9.14 14.74
CA ALA A 139 5.38 9.01 14.64
C ALA A 139 4.69 8.99 16.02
N GLU A 140 5.45 9.00 17.11
CA GLU A 140 4.95 8.88 18.50
C GLU A 140 4.07 7.64 18.71
N TRP A 141 4.40 6.54 18.02
CA TRP A 141 3.69 5.27 18.18
C TRP A 141 4.23 4.51 19.39
N ASP A 142 3.33 3.84 20.09
CA ASP A 142 3.72 2.93 21.18
C ASP A 142 4.47 1.74 20.59
N ILE A 143 5.71 1.51 21.07
CA ILE A 143 6.65 0.54 20.50
C ILE A 143 6.13 -0.89 20.66
N ASP A 144 5.58 -1.24 21.83
CA ASP A 144 5.11 -2.59 22.13
C ASP A 144 3.85 -2.93 21.32
N GLU A 145 2.95 -1.95 21.15
CA GLU A 145 1.76 -2.10 20.31
C GLU A 145 2.10 -2.21 18.83
N VAL A 146 3.12 -1.47 18.36
CA VAL A 146 3.64 -1.55 16.99
C VAL A 146 4.25 -2.92 16.74
N GLU A 147 5.07 -3.44 17.67
CA GLU A 147 5.67 -4.77 17.58
C GLU A 147 4.59 -5.85 17.47
N ALA A 148 3.62 -5.85 18.38
CA ALA A 148 2.49 -6.78 18.36
C ALA A 148 1.65 -6.68 17.06
N ALA A 149 1.51 -5.48 16.49
CA ALA A 149 0.80 -5.28 15.23
C ALA A 149 1.59 -5.82 14.03
N TYR A 150 2.93 -5.68 14.02
CA TYR A 150 3.78 -6.32 13.01
C TYR A 150 3.72 -7.85 13.10
N GLU A 151 3.86 -8.43 14.29
CA GLU A 151 3.79 -9.88 14.50
C GLU A 151 2.46 -10.47 14.03
N TRP A 152 1.34 -9.76 14.27
CA TRP A 152 0.02 -10.17 13.80
C TRP A 152 -0.06 -10.25 12.26
N VAL A 153 0.56 -9.30 11.54
CA VAL A 153 0.64 -9.32 10.08
C VAL A 153 1.58 -10.42 9.60
N GLU A 154 2.77 -10.51 10.20
CA GLU A 154 3.85 -11.43 9.79
C GLU A 154 3.46 -12.88 9.92
N THR A 155 2.75 -13.25 10.99
CA THR A 155 2.25 -14.61 11.22
C THR A 155 1.36 -15.11 10.08
N LYS A 156 0.65 -14.20 9.39
CA LYS A 156 -0.29 -14.58 8.32
C LYS A 156 0.32 -14.50 6.93
N LEU A 157 1.18 -13.54 6.67
CA LEU A 157 1.53 -13.14 5.30
C LEU A 157 3.00 -13.34 4.93
N VAL A 158 3.91 -13.50 5.92
CA VAL A 158 5.32 -13.28 5.65
C VAL A 158 6.12 -14.56 5.79
N PHE A 159 6.96 -14.79 4.79
CA PHE A 159 7.82 -15.97 4.69
C PHE A 159 9.29 -15.55 4.57
N LYS A 160 10.19 -16.47 4.93
CA LYS A 160 11.62 -16.33 4.64
C LYS A 160 11.87 -16.77 3.20
N PRO A 161 12.45 -15.92 2.32
CA PRO A 161 12.71 -16.31 0.94
C PRO A 161 13.87 -17.29 0.84
N GLN A 162 13.84 -18.16 -0.19
CA GLN A 162 14.99 -18.94 -0.60
C GLN A 162 15.88 -18.06 -1.48
N VAL A 163 17.09 -17.78 -1.01
CA VAL A 163 18.09 -16.97 -1.75
C VAL A 163 18.85 -17.88 -2.71
N MET A 164 18.67 -17.67 -4.01
CA MET A 164 19.30 -18.46 -5.06
C MET A 164 20.53 -17.75 -5.67
N GLY A 165 20.94 -18.13 -6.88
CA GLY A 165 22.21 -17.72 -7.47
C GLY A 165 22.38 -16.22 -7.71
N TRP A 166 21.41 -15.59 -8.37
CA TRP A 166 21.43 -14.15 -8.64
C TRP A 166 21.37 -13.30 -7.38
N GLN A 167 20.44 -13.61 -6.48
CA GLN A 167 20.31 -12.90 -5.20
C GLN A 167 21.53 -13.11 -4.30
N SER A 168 22.18 -14.28 -4.39
CA SER A 168 23.45 -14.54 -3.69
C SER A 168 24.59 -13.71 -4.27
N ALA A 169 24.63 -13.52 -5.61
CA ALA A 169 25.61 -12.64 -6.25
C ALA A 169 25.36 -11.18 -5.85
N LEU A 170 24.09 -10.73 -5.81
CA LEU A 170 23.74 -9.40 -5.33
C LEU A 170 24.20 -9.19 -3.87
N LYS A 171 23.92 -10.14 -2.98
CA LYS A 171 24.38 -10.10 -1.59
C LYS A 171 25.88 -9.91 -1.48
N ASN A 172 26.63 -10.77 -2.15
CA ASN A 172 28.09 -10.76 -2.08
C ASN A 172 28.68 -9.51 -2.77
N GLY A 173 28.09 -9.08 -3.89
CA GLY A 173 28.46 -7.85 -4.57
C GLY A 173 28.24 -6.57 -3.74
N LEU A 174 27.15 -6.53 -2.95
CA LEU A 174 26.90 -5.44 -1.99
C LEU A 174 27.98 -5.42 -0.89
N LEU A 175 28.37 -6.59 -0.37
CA LEU A 175 29.45 -6.68 0.63
C LEU A 175 30.80 -6.27 0.06
N GLU A 176 31.15 -6.72 -1.16
CA GLU A 176 32.37 -6.28 -1.87
C GLU A 176 32.37 -4.79 -2.17
N ALA A 177 31.18 -4.20 -2.44
CA ALA A 177 31.01 -2.77 -2.64
C ALA A 177 31.06 -1.94 -1.34
N GLY A 178 31.22 -2.58 -0.19
CA GLY A 178 31.32 -1.94 1.13
C GLY A 178 29.99 -1.67 1.83
N VAL A 179 28.90 -2.29 1.40
CA VAL A 179 27.59 -2.21 2.08
C VAL A 179 27.55 -3.23 3.22
N VAL A 180 28.22 -2.92 4.30
CA VAL A 180 28.44 -3.76 5.48
C VAL A 180 27.77 -3.17 6.72
N PRO A 181 27.45 -3.99 7.76
CA PRO A 181 27.70 -5.43 7.89
C PRO A 181 26.68 -6.29 7.12
N TYR A 182 26.90 -7.62 7.07
CA TYR A 182 25.87 -8.57 6.69
C TYR A 182 25.01 -8.91 7.92
N ASN A 183 23.74 -8.57 7.84
CA ASN A 183 22.80 -8.70 8.97
C ASN A 183 21.96 -10.00 8.93
N GLY A 184 22.24 -10.91 7.98
CA GLY A 184 21.47 -12.14 7.85
C GLY A 184 20.01 -11.90 7.40
N PHE A 185 19.11 -12.76 7.85
CA PHE A 185 17.68 -12.63 7.65
C PHE A 185 17.06 -11.82 8.79
N THR A 186 16.41 -10.68 8.45
CA THR A 186 15.73 -9.83 9.43
C THR A 186 14.66 -8.97 8.76
N TYR A 187 13.58 -8.69 9.49
CA TYR A 187 12.57 -7.73 9.07
C TYR A 187 12.95 -6.27 9.39
N LEU A 188 13.95 -6.05 10.24
CA LEU A 188 14.34 -4.71 10.67
C LEU A 188 14.94 -3.88 9.52
N HIS A 189 14.64 -2.60 9.47
CA HIS A 189 15.31 -1.65 8.58
C HIS A 189 16.61 -1.17 9.25
N ILE A 190 17.72 -1.78 8.86
CA ILE A 190 19.04 -1.50 9.43
C ILE A 190 20.10 -1.39 8.33
N ASN A 191 21.09 -0.52 8.55
CA ASN A 191 22.21 -0.33 7.63
C ASN A 191 23.02 -1.62 7.40
N GLY A 192 23.47 -1.83 6.19
CA GLY A 192 24.22 -2.99 5.74
C GLY A 192 23.47 -3.83 4.71
N THR A 193 23.98 -5.02 4.43
CA THR A 193 23.35 -5.99 3.54
C THR A 193 22.51 -6.96 4.34
N LYS A 194 21.26 -7.18 3.92
CA LYS A 194 20.35 -8.11 4.60
C LYS A 194 19.46 -8.90 3.64
N ILE A 195 18.87 -9.97 4.13
CA ILE A 195 17.75 -10.67 3.52
C ILE A 195 16.49 -10.21 4.26
N GLY A 196 15.48 -9.72 3.53
CA GLY A 196 14.20 -9.36 4.11
C GLY A 196 13.15 -10.47 4.00
N GLY A 197 11.94 -10.21 4.47
CA GLY A 197 10.80 -11.11 4.29
C GLY A 197 10.21 -11.04 2.88
N THR A 198 9.33 -11.97 2.59
CA THR A 198 8.54 -12.01 1.36
C THR A 198 7.09 -12.34 1.67
N ILE A 199 6.16 -11.80 0.87
CA ILE A 199 4.74 -12.16 0.91
C ILE A 199 4.38 -13.25 -0.12
N PHE A 200 5.37 -13.92 -0.70
CA PHE A 200 5.17 -15.13 -1.51
C PHE A 200 5.57 -16.36 -0.71
N ASP A 201 4.71 -17.36 -0.73
CA ASP A 201 5.02 -18.66 -0.15
C ASP A 201 6.08 -19.42 -0.97
N PRO A 202 6.60 -20.56 -0.48
CA PRO A 202 7.58 -21.36 -1.22
C PRO A 202 7.07 -21.90 -2.58
N ALA A 203 5.76 -21.97 -2.81
CA ALA A 203 5.16 -22.38 -4.07
C ALA A 203 4.98 -21.20 -5.05
N GLY A 204 5.34 -20.00 -4.64
CA GLY A 204 5.23 -18.80 -5.48
C GLY A 204 3.86 -18.13 -5.47
N HIS A 205 2.97 -18.50 -4.54
CA HIS A 205 1.67 -17.84 -4.40
C HIS A 205 1.81 -16.61 -3.50
N ARG A 206 1.19 -15.52 -3.90
CA ARG A 206 1.16 -14.27 -3.15
C ARG A 206 0.16 -14.33 -2.00
N HIS A 207 0.59 -13.85 -0.84
CA HIS A 207 -0.26 -13.51 0.30
C HIS A 207 -0.34 -12.00 0.42
N SER A 208 -1.54 -11.46 0.24
CA SER A 208 -1.77 -10.01 0.26
C SER A 208 -2.52 -9.56 1.51
N ALA A 209 -2.69 -8.25 1.68
CA ALA A 209 -3.49 -7.72 2.79
C ALA A 209 -4.94 -8.25 2.80
N ALA A 210 -5.47 -8.73 1.67
CA ALA A 210 -6.78 -9.39 1.62
C ALA A 210 -6.83 -10.65 2.50
N ASP A 211 -5.70 -11.37 2.65
CA ASP A 211 -5.62 -12.56 3.50
C ASP A 211 -5.73 -12.24 5.01
N LEU A 212 -5.51 -10.97 5.41
CA LEU A 212 -5.73 -10.52 6.78
C LEU A 212 -7.22 -10.53 7.17
N LEU A 213 -8.13 -10.51 6.19
CA LEU A 213 -9.56 -10.66 6.43
C LEU A 213 -9.95 -12.03 6.99
N ALA A 214 -9.06 -13.03 6.91
CA ALA A 214 -9.23 -14.30 7.61
C ALA A 214 -9.30 -14.14 9.15
N TYR A 215 -8.80 -13.04 9.69
CA TYR A 215 -8.91 -12.70 11.11
C TYR A 215 -10.21 -11.97 11.45
N ALA A 216 -11.03 -11.59 10.46
CA ALA A 216 -12.27 -10.87 10.72
C ALA A 216 -13.30 -11.75 11.43
N ASN A 217 -14.14 -11.13 12.27
CA ASN A 217 -15.36 -11.77 12.75
C ASN A 217 -16.37 -11.78 11.58
N PRO A 218 -16.76 -12.96 11.04
CA PRO A 218 -17.63 -13.04 9.87
C PRO A 218 -19.02 -12.45 10.10
N ASP A 219 -19.51 -12.42 11.35
CA ASP A 219 -20.80 -11.84 11.70
C ASP A 219 -20.72 -10.31 11.91
N GLY A 220 -19.52 -9.76 12.04
CA GLY A 220 -19.24 -8.34 12.27
C GLY A 220 -18.75 -7.58 11.04
N ILE A 221 -18.73 -8.18 9.85
CA ILE A 221 -18.16 -7.54 8.66
C ILE A 221 -18.95 -7.84 7.39
N VAL A 222 -19.04 -6.84 6.51
CA VAL A 222 -19.48 -6.99 5.13
C VAL A 222 -18.46 -6.27 4.23
N VAL A 223 -18.00 -6.93 3.17
CA VAL A 223 -17.11 -6.36 2.16
C VAL A 223 -17.87 -6.32 0.84
N TYR A 224 -18.10 -5.13 0.30
CA TYR A 224 -18.62 -4.96 -1.05
C TYR A 224 -17.49 -4.68 -2.03
N LEU A 225 -17.36 -5.57 -3.02
CA LEU A 225 -16.46 -5.43 -4.18
C LEU A 225 -17.17 -4.66 -5.29
N HIS A 226 -16.39 -4.03 -6.17
CA HIS A 226 -16.90 -3.16 -7.24
C HIS A 226 -17.79 -2.03 -6.70
N ALA A 227 -17.48 -1.55 -5.50
CA ALA A 227 -18.16 -0.48 -4.80
C ALA A 227 -17.32 0.81 -4.87
N LEU A 228 -17.59 1.65 -5.86
CA LEU A 228 -16.89 2.90 -6.06
C LEU A 228 -17.51 4.00 -5.19
N VAL A 229 -16.81 4.46 -4.17
CA VAL A 229 -17.28 5.57 -3.33
C VAL A 229 -17.12 6.89 -4.07
N HIS A 230 -18.22 7.61 -4.21
CA HIS A 230 -18.27 8.91 -4.86
C HIS A 230 -18.09 10.06 -3.88
N LYS A 231 -18.66 9.94 -2.68
CA LYS A 231 -18.70 11.05 -1.74
C LYS A 231 -18.90 10.60 -0.29
N ILE A 232 -18.21 11.27 0.62
CA ILE A 232 -18.50 11.23 2.05
C ILE A 232 -19.60 12.25 2.33
N LEU A 233 -20.54 11.88 3.20
CA LEU A 233 -21.68 12.70 3.56
C LEU A 233 -21.43 13.36 4.91
N PHE A 234 -21.67 14.68 4.96
CA PHE A 234 -21.49 15.49 6.16
C PHE A 234 -22.81 16.11 6.60
N THR A 235 -22.98 16.27 7.92
CA THR A 235 -24.09 17.05 8.46
C THR A 235 -23.96 18.52 8.03
N THR A 236 -25.08 19.15 7.74
CA THR A 236 -25.12 20.63 7.62
C THR A 236 -24.92 21.21 9.01
N THR A 237 -23.94 22.10 9.14
CA THR A 237 -23.57 22.72 10.40
C THR A 237 -24.26 24.06 10.58
N ARG A 238 -24.62 24.37 11.84
CA ARG A 238 -24.92 25.74 12.24
C ARG A 238 -23.60 26.50 12.40
N GLU A 239 -23.67 27.81 12.39
CA GLU A 239 -22.48 28.63 12.59
C GLU A 239 -21.78 28.26 13.91
N GLY A 240 -20.49 27.91 13.84
CA GLY A 240 -19.68 27.45 14.97
C GLY A 240 -19.67 25.94 15.27
N GLU A 241 -20.50 25.14 14.62
CA GLU A 241 -20.48 23.68 14.74
C GLU A 241 -19.49 23.05 13.74
N ARG A 242 -18.82 21.95 14.13
CA ARG A 242 -17.98 21.19 13.22
C ARG A 242 -18.82 20.27 12.32
N PRO A 243 -18.52 20.19 11.02
CA PRO A 243 -19.13 19.17 10.17
C PRO A 243 -18.79 17.77 10.70
N LYS A 244 -19.77 16.88 10.67
CA LYS A 244 -19.62 15.49 11.10
C LYS A 244 -19.89 14.56 9.94
N ALA A 245 -18.98 13.63 9.66
CA ALA A 245 -19.22 12.56 8.72
C ALA A 245 -20.32 11.63 9.27
N TYR A 246 -21.31 11.29 8.42
CA TYR A 246 -22.40 10.41 8.85
C TYR A 246 -22.64 9.24 7.88
N GLY A 247 -21.97 9.19 6.73
CA GLY A 247 -22.13 8.14 5.76
C GLY A 247 -21.41 8.38 4.46
N VAL A 248 -21.72 7.57 3.46
CA VAL A 248 -21.12 7.63 2.12
C VAL A 248 -22.16 7.33 1.04
N ILE A 249 -21.93 7.82 -0.18
CA ILE A 249 -22.58 7.38 -1.41
C ILE A 249 -21.56 6.61 -2.22
N TYR A 250 -21.93 5.42 -2.68
CA TYR A 250 -21.12 4.60 -3.56
C TYR A 250 -21.95 4.05 -4.72
N GLN A 251 -21.29 3.68 -5.80
CA GLN A 251 -21.88 3.15 -7.02
C GLN A 251 -21.40 1.72 -7.23
N ASP A 252 -22.30 0.83 -7.63
CA ASP A 252 -21.99 -0.55 -8.01
C ASP A 252 -21.55 -0.67 -9.48
N ALA A 253 -21.22 -1.89 -9.91
CA ALA A 253 -20.79 -2.20 -11.27
C ALA A 253 -21.87 -1.95 -12.34
N ASN A 254 -23.15 -1.87 -11.96
CA ASN A 254 -24.28 -1.56 -12.84
C ASN A 254 -24.59 -0.06 -12.92
N GLY A 255 -23.84 0.77 -12.18
CA GLY A 255 -24.09 2.21 -12.11
C GLY A 255 -25.18 2.62 -11.12
N VAL A 256 -25.68 1.69 -10.29
CA VAL A 256 -26.69 1.98 -9.27
C VAL A 256 -26.02 2.60 -8.05
N PHE A 257 -26.62 3.68 -7.54
CA PHE A 257 -26.15 4.35 -6.34
C PHE A 257 -26.77 3.77 -5.08
N HIS A 258 -25.90 3.56 -4.10
CA HIS A 258 -26.23 3.08 -2.77
C HIS A 258 -25.79 4.08 -1.70
N LYS A 259 -26.44 4.06 -0.55
CA LYS A 259 -26.12 4.90 0.60
C LYS A 259 -25.85 4.05 1.83
N ALA A 260 -24.68 4.23 2.44
CA ALA A 260 -24.37 3.66 3.75
C ALA A 260 -24.24 4.79 4.78
N GLU A 261 -24.89 4.64 5.93
CA GLU A 261 -24.85 5.60 7.03
C GLU A 261 -24.27 4.98 8.30
N LEU A 262 -23.72 5.83 9.15
CA LEU A 262 -23.34 5.44 10.50
C LEU A 262 -24.58 5.25 11.38
N GLY A 263 -24.53 4.25 12.26
CA GLY A 263 -25.52 4.07 13.32
C GLY A 263 -25.49 5.23 14.34
N LYS A 264 -26.38 5.18 15.33
CA LYS A 264 -26.55 6.30 16.28
C LYS A 264 -25.48 6.43 17.37
N ASN A 265 -24.55 5.46 17.50
CA ASN A 265 -23.53 5.52 18.53
C ASN A 265 -22.53 6.66 18.24
N ALA A 266 -22.19 7.43 19.27
CA ALA A 266 -21.28 8.58 19.15
C ALA A 266 -19.86 8.21 18.71
N MET A 267 -19.44 6.96 18.93
CA MET A 267 -18.12 6.43 18.56
C MET A 267 -18.10 5.80 17.16
N ASN A 268 -19.18 5.91 16.40
CA ASN A 268 -19.21 5.43 15.02
C ASN A 268 -18.48 6.41 14.09
N GLU A 269 -17.66 5.88 13.16
CA GLU A 269 -16.79 6.69 12.33
C GLU A 269 -16.68 6.14 10.89
N VAL A 270 -16.37 7.02 9.96
CA VAL A 270 -15.94 6.71 8.59
C VAL A 270 -14.41 6.72 8.55
N PHE A 271 -13.82 5.71 7.91
CA PHE A 271 -12.36 5.60 7.72
C PHE A 271 -12.02 5.67 6.24
N LEU A 272 -11.14 6.58 5.87
CA LEU A 272 -10.49 6.61 4.57
C LEU A 272 -9.25 5.72 4.62
N SER A 273 -9.22 4.70 3.75
CA SER A 273 -8.10 3.79 3.52
C SER A 273 -7.91 3.54 2.01
N ALA A 274 -8.19 4.59 1.20
CA ALA A 274 -8.14 4.53 -0.26
C ALA A 274 -6.73 4.77 -0.84
N GLY A 275 -5.71 4.80 0.02
CA GLY A 275 -4.30 4.96 -0.32
C GLY A 275 -3.91 6.41 -0.59
N ALA A 276 -2.59 6.63 -0.80
CA ALA A 276 -2.02 7.98 -0.90
C ALA A 276 -2.56 8.81 -2.07
N ILE A 277 -3.13 8.17 -3.09
CA ILE A 277 -3.78 8.87 -4.21
C ILE A 277 -5.29 9.02 -3.96
N GLY A 278 -5.97 7.94 -3.53
CA GLY A 278 -7.42 7.93 -3.42
C GLY A 278 -7.97 8.71 -2.23
N SER A 279 -7.28 8.69 -1.08
CA SER A 279 -7.79 9.37 0.13
C SER A 279 -7.82 10.89 0.01
N PRO A 280 -6.76 11.60 -0.43
CA PRO A 280 -6.85 13.04 -0.67
C PRO A 280 -7.80 13.38 -1.82
N GLN A 281 -7.85 12.56 -2.89
CA GLN A 281 -8.83 12.73 -3.98
C GLN A 281 -10.26 12.72 -3.45
N LEU A 282 -10.60 11.73 -2.61
CA LEU A 282 -11.96 11.55 -2.10
C LEU A 282 -12.34 12.63 -1.07
N LEU A 283 -11.39 13.11 -0.26
CA LEU A 283 -11.62 14.29 0.59
C LEU A 283 -12.01 15.50 -0.25
N MET A 284 -11.25 15.80 -1.30
CA MET A 284 -11.55 16.92 -2.20
C MET A 284 -12.90 16.75 -2.90
N LEU A 285 -13.21 15.57 -3.45
CA LEU A 285 -14.51 15.25 -4.07
C LEU A 285 -15.68 15.40 -3.08
N SER A 286 -15.42 15.27 -1.79
CA SER A 286 -16.40 15.41 -0.72
C SER A 286 -16.49 16.83 -0.14
N GLY A 287 -15.76 17.78 -0.71
CA GLY A 287 -15.78 19.19 -0.30
C GLY A 287 -14.80 19.55 0.82
N VAL A 288 -13.79 18.72 1.07
CA VAL A 288 -12.72 18.96 2.07
C VAL A 288 -11.39 19.11 1.35
N GLY A 289 -10.89 20.33 1.24
CA GLY A 289 -9.64 20.61 0.51
C GLY A 289 -9.43 22.10 0.29
N PRO A 290 -8.44 22.50 -0.55
CA PRO A 290 -8.19 23.90 -0.85
C PRO A 290 -9.40 24.56 -1.52
N MET A 291 -10.02 25.54 -0.86
CA MET A 291 -11.28 26.16 -1.29
C MET A 291 -11.27 26.61 -2.75
N ALA A 292 -10.27 27.39 -3.16
CA ALA A 292 -10.18 27.92 -4.52
C ALA A 292 -10.11 26.79 -5.59
N HIS A 293 -9.41 25.68 -5.27
CA HIS A 293 -9.33 24.52 -6.16
C HIS A 293 -10.68 23.80 -6.24
N LEU A 294 -11.36 23.60 -5.10
CA LEU A 294 -12.69 22.96 -5.05
C LEU A 294 -13.73 23.76 -5.84
N GLU A 295 -13.75 25.09 -5.67
CA GLU A 295 -14.66 25.99 -6.40
C GLU A 295 -14.40 25.97 -7.91
N SER A 296 -13.13 25.97 -8.34
CA SER A 296 -12.76 25.89 -9.76
C SER A 296 -13.26 24.62 -10.43
N HIS A 297 -13.37 23.52 -9.68
CA HIS A 297 -13.92 22.22 -10.11
C HIS A 297 -15.43 22.10 -9.83
N ARG A 298 -16.09 23.15 -9.32
CA ARG A 298 -17.53 23.16 -8.99
C ARG A 298 -17.91 22.10 -7.95
N VAL A 299 -17.00 21.77 -7.04
CA VAL A 299 -17.31 20.93 -5.87
C VAL A 299 -18.20 21.74 -4.93
N ASN A 300 -19.43 21.27 -4.72
CA ASN A 300 -20.43 21.98 -3.92
C ASN A 300 -21.23 20.98 -3.05
N PRO A 301 -21.44 21.27 -1.74
CA PRO A 301 -20.84 22.37 -0.99
C PRO A 301 -19.35 22.17 -0.69
N VAL A 302 -18.59 23.26 -0.51
CA VAL A 302 -17.31 23.22 0.20
C VAL A 302 -17.62 23.05 1.68
N VAL A 303 -17.21 21.94 2.26
CA VAL A 303 -17.50 21.54 3.65
C VAL A 303 -16.47 22.15 4.60
N LEU A 304 -15.20 22.11 4.19
CA LEU A 304 -14.08 22.65 4.97
C LEU A 304 -12.96 23.09 4.03
N ASP A 305 -12.53 24.34 4.18
CA ASP A 305 -11.28 24.80 3.58
C ASP A 305 -10.09 24.19 4.34
N GLN A 306 -9.46 23.20 3.71
CA GLN A 306 -8.30 22.51 4.23
C GLN A 306 -7.18 22.54 3.18
N PRO A 307 -6.35 23.60 3.15
CA PRO A 307 -5.38 23.84 2.08
C PRO A 307 -4.26 22.79 2.01
N MET A 308 -4.10 21.99 3.06
CA MET A 308 -3.05 20.95 3.10
C MET A 308 -3.47 19.61 2.51
N VAL A 309 -4.77 19.40 2.18
CA VAL A 309 -5.21 18.21 1.46
C VAL A 309 -4.57 18.19 0.06
N GLY A 310 -3.97 17.08 -0.29
CA GLY A 310 -3.22 16.90 -1.53
C GLY A 310 -1.77 17.41 -1.46
N GLN A 311 -1.34 18.12 -0.41
CA GLN A 311 0.01 18.66 -0.30
C GLN A 311 1.00 17.67 0.32
N GLY A 312 2.29 17.84 -0.01
CA GLY A 312 3.39 17.04 0.56
C GLY A 312 3.47 15.63 -0.02
N MET A 313 3.01 15.43 -1.26
CA MET A 313 3.18 14.16 -1.98
C MET A 313 4.66 13.83 -2.16
N GLY A 314 5.06 12.64 -1.76
CA GLY A 314 6.41 12.10 -1.93
C GLY A 314 6.40 10.71 -2.52
N ASP A 315 7.48 10.35 -3.20
CA ASP A 315 7.74 9.00 -3.66
C ASP A 315 9.25 8.74 -3.62
N ASN A 316 9.66 7.50 -3.39
CA ASN A 316 11.08 7.13 -3.44
C ASN A 316 11.53 7.03 -4.92
N PRO A 317 12.33 7.99 -5.43
CA PRO A 317 12.79 7.93 -6.80
C PRO A 317 13.74 6.75 -6.99
N MET A 318 13.58 6.04 -8.09
CA MET A 318 14.33 4.85 -8.43
C MET A 318 15.04 5.02 -9.77
N ASN A 319 16.26 4.48 -9.86
CA ASN A 319 16.99 4.28 -11.13
C ASN A 319 17.46 2.83 -11.19
N ALA A 320 17.70 2.30 -12.37
CA ALA A 320 18.04 0.91 -12.59
C ALA A 320 19.22 0.71 -13.54
N ALA A 321 19.86 -0.45 -13.41
CA ALA A 321 20.77 -1.01 -14.38
C ALA A 321 20.30 -2.41 -14.77
N ILE A 322 20.07 -2.63 -16.07
CA ILE A 322 19.79 -3.96 -16.60
C ILE A 322 21.10 -4.69 -16.80
N VAL A 323 21.20 -5.91 -16.30
CA VAL A 323 22.39 -6.76 -16.38
C VAL A 323 22.06 -8.04 -17.15
N PRO A 324 22.35 -8.09 -18.45
CA PRO A 324 22.24 -9.32 -19.21
C PRO A 324 23.29 -10.35 -18.75
N SER A 325 22.88 -11.59 -18.65
CA SER A 325 23.71 -12.68 -18.12
C SER A 325 24.02 -13.72 -19.19
N PRO A 326 25.29 -14.16 -19.29
CA PRO A 326 25.65 -15.32 -20.11
C PRO A 326 25.24 -16.65 -19.49
N GLN A 327 24.80 -16.64 -18.23
CA GLN A 327 24.34 -17.82 -17.50
C GLN A 327 22.82 -17.71 -17.23
N PRO A 328 22.11 -18.84 -17.14
CA PRO A 328 20.74 -18.82 -16.68
C PRO A 328 20.59 -18.13 -15.32
N VAL A 329 19.53 -17.34 -15.19
CA VAL A 329 19.16 -16.68 -13.94
C VAL A 329 17.77 -17.15 -13.52
N GLU A 330 17.63 -17.43 -12.25
CA GLU A 330 16.35 -17.82 -11.67
C GLU A 330 15.37 -16.65 -11.64
N LEU A 331 14.07 -16.96 -11.65
CA LEU A 331 13.05 -15.98 -11.37
C LEU A 331 13.15 -15.55 -9.90
N SER A 332 13.54 -14.32 -9.66
CA SER A 332 13.55 -13.74 -8.33
C SER A 332 13.10 -12.29 -8.36
N LEU A 333 12.20 -11.94 -7.47
CA LEU A 333 11.92 -10.55 -7.12
C LEU A 333 12.84 -10.14 -5.95
N VAL A 334 12.60 -9.00 -5.33
CA VAL A 334 13.46 -8.46 -4.27
C VAL A 334 13.52 -9.40 -3.06
N GLN A 335 14.73 -9.84 -2.67
CA GLN A 335 15.01 -10.68 -1.50
C GLN A 335 16.16 -10.12 -0.67
N VAL A 336 17.25 -9.76 -1.35
CA VAL A 336 18.44 -9.17 -0.76
C VAL A 336 18.44 -7.69 -1.02
N VAL A 337 18.77 -6.92 0.01
CA VAL A 337 18.86 -5.46 -0.10
C VAL A 337 20.12 -4.94 0.60
N GLY A 338 20.65 -3.87 0.07
CA GLY A 338 21.72 -3.08 0.67
C GLY A 338 21.18 -1.73 1.12
N ILE A 339 21.35 -1.40 2.40
CA ILE A 339 20.93 -0.12 2.98
C ILE A 339 22.17 0.62 3.42
N THR A 340 22.41 1.79 2.86
CA THR A 340 23.58 2.61 3.21
C THR A 340 23.21 3.69 4.23
N LYS A 341 24.20 4.16 5.02
CA LYS A 341 24.03 5.31 5.92
C LYS A 341 23.80 6.65 5.21
N PHE A 342 23.79 6.65 3.90
CA PHE A 342 23.48 7.82 3.08
C PHE A 342 22.05 7.80 2.53
N TYR A 343 21.19 6.93 3.09
CA TYR A 343 19.79 6.74 2.67
C TYR A 343 19.65 6.23 1.23
N ASP A 344 20.62 5.42 0.79
CA ASP A 344 20.52 4.65 -0.45
C ASP A 344 19.99 3.25 -0.15
N PHE A 345 19.11 2.79 -0.99
CA PHE A 345 18.55 1.46 -0.91
C PHE A 345 18.76 0.74 -2.25
N ILE A 346 19.53 -0.34 -2.21
CA ILE A 346 19.90 -1.12 -3.40
C ILE A 346 19.22 -2.48 -3.31
N GLU A 347 18.52 -2.84 -4.36
CA GLU A 347 17.78 -4.10 -4.46
C GLU A 347 17.87 -4.65 -5.89
N GLY A 348 17.39 -5.86 -6.14
CA GLY A 348 17.40 -6.41 -7.49
C GLY A 348 16.45 -7.57 -7.68
N GLY A 349 16.21 -7.87 -8.94
CA GLY A 349 15.42 -9.00 -9.39
C GLY A 349 16.01 -9.63 -10.65
N SER A 350 15.56 -10.83 -11.00
CA SER A 350 16.04 -11.56 -12.18
C SER A 350 14.98 -12.50 -12.74
N GLY A 351 15.22 -12.98 -13.96
CA GLY A 351 14.42 -14.04 -14.56
C GLY A 351 12.96 -13.67 -14.81
N LEU A 352 12.67 -12.38 -15.03
CA LEU A 352 11.34 -11.97 -15.44
C LEU A 352 11.04 -12.65 -16.78
N ASN A 353 10.30 -13.75 -16.74
CA ASN A 353 10.02 -14.58 -17.90
C ASN A 353 9.10 -13.83 -18.86
N VAL A 354 9.58 -13.59 -20.06
CA VAL A 354 9.02 -12.68 -21.05
C VAL A 354 8.13 -13.38 -22.06
N SER A 355 7.69 -14.59 -21.74
CA SER A 355 6.95 -15.47 -22.65
C SER A 355 5.52 -15.04 -22.94
N PHE A 356 5.08 -13.80 -22.65
CA PHE A 356 3.68 -13.40 -22.82
C PHE A 356 3.45 -12.24 -23.80
N ASN A 357 2.47 -12.42 -24.67
CA ASN A 357 2.14 -11.63 -25.85
C ASN A 357 1.97 -10.10 -25.68
N LEU A 358 1.74 -9.57 -24.49
CA LEU A 358 1.60 -8.11 -24.26
C LEU A 358 2.89 -7.45 -23.79
N THR A 359 3.64 -8.15 -22.95
CA THR A 359 4.98 -7.74 -22.48
C THR A 359 6.05 -8.04 -23.51
N HIS A 360 5.82 -9.03 -24.38
CA HIS A 360 6.76 -9.49 -25.40
C HIS A 360 7.26 -8.35 -26.29
N LYS A 361 6.39 -7.49 -26.83
CA LYS A 361 6.82 -6.39 -27.73
C LYS A 361 7.68 -5.33 -27.04
N LEU A 362 7.40 -5.00 -25.80
CA LEU A 362 8.21 -4.03 -25.03
C LEU A 362 9.58 -4.62 -24.66
N PHE A 363 9.62 -5.88 -24.38
CA PHE A 363 10.80 -6.62 -23.97
C PHE A 363 11.66 -7.04 -25.16
N ASP A 364 11.04 -7.44 -26.27
CA ASP A 364 11.77 -7.70 -27.53
C ASP A 364 12.46 -6.44 -27.99
N GLY A 365 11.79 -5.29 -27.97
CA GLY A 365 12.41 -3.99 -28.23
C GLY A 365 13.54 -3.65 -27.26
N MET A 366 13.44 -4.06 -26.00
CA MET A 366 14.48 -3.88 -24.99
C MET A 366 15.67 -4.83 -25.23
N LEU A 367 15.40 -6.11 -25.51
CA LEU A 367 16.44 -7.08 -25.84
C LEU A 367 17.17 -6.72 -27.15
N ASP A 368 16.42 -6.28 -28.16
CA ASP A 368 16.99 -5.79 -29.41
C ASP A 368 17.90 -4.57 -29.18
N LEU A 369 17.47 -3.63 -28.36
CA LEU A 369 18.28 -2.47 -28.00
C LEU A 369 19.54 -2.88 -27.22
N LEU A 370 19.43 -3.80 -26.26
CA LEU A 370 20.54 -4.37 -25.50
C LEU A 370 21.53 -5.05 -26.46
N ASN A 371 21.05 -5.91 -27.35
CA ASN A 371 21.84 -6.64 -28.33
C ASN A 371 22.57 -5.68 -29.27
N GLN A 372 21.87 -4.67 -29.79
CA GLN A 372 22.45 -3.67 -30.69
C GLN A 372 23.49 -2.80 -29.97
N ARG A 373 23.18 -2.29 -28.77
CA ARG A 373 24.06 -1.38 -28.03
C ARG A 373 25.29 -2.07 -27.46
N LEU A 374 25.15 -3.29 -26.98
CA LEU A 374 26.23 -4.07 -26.37
C LEU A 374 26.92 -5.00 -27.34
N ARG A 375 26.42 -5.12 -28.60
CA ARG A 375 26.92 -6.04 -29.64
C ARG A 375 26.93 -7.49 -29.15
N LEU A 376 25.91 -7.89 -28.43
CA LEU A 376 25.70 -9.22 -27.86
C LEU A 376 24.56 -9.94 -28.57
N ASN A 377 24.46 -11.24 -28.35
CA ASN A 377 23.30 -12.03 -28.72
C ASN A 377 22.64 -12.58 -27.44
N ILE A 378 21.90 -11.73 -26.76
CA ILE A 378 21.20 -12.04 -25.51
C ILE A 378 19.83 -12.63 -25.86
N ILE A 379 19.55 -13.83 -25.34
CA ILE A 379 18.31 -14.51 -25.67
C ILE A 379 17.26 -14.34 -24.57
N GLU A 380 17.57 -14.56 -23.28
CA GLU A 380 16.52 -14.57 -22.24
C GLU A 380 17.02 -14.24 -20.81
N ASN A 381 18.30 -14.27 -20.56
CA ASN A 381 18.83 -14.20 -19.21
C ASN A 381 19.14 -12.77 -18.79
N VAL A 382 18.21 -12.14 -18.08
CA VAL A 382 18.37 -10.75 -17.65
C VAL A 382 18.04 -10.61 -16.16
N GLY A 383 18.89 -9.88 -15.46
CA GLY A 383 18.58 -9.37 -14.14
C GLY A 383 18.60 -7.85 -14.11
N VAL A 384 18.13 -7.27 -13.04
CA VAL A 384 18.07 -5.81 -12.83
C VAL A 384 18.58 -5.50 -11.44
N VAL A 385 19.42 -4.48 -11.33
CA VAL A 385 19.83 -3.90 -10.05
C VAL A 385 19.22 -2.51 -9.96
N PHE A 386 18.44 -2.27 -8.92
CA PHE A 386 17.76 -1.01 -8.65
C PHE A 386 18.49 -0.24 -7.57
N HIS A 387 18.55 1.05 -7.74
CA HIS A 387 18.86 2.00 -6.68
C HIS A 387 17.67 2.91 -6.45
N LYS A 388 17.33 3.18 -5.20
CA LYS A 388 16.33 4.18 -4.81
C LYS A 388 16.83 5.05 -3.67
N VAL A 389 16.42 6.31 -3.68
CA VAL A 389 16.63 7.22 -2.54
C VAL A 389 15.55 6.95 -1.50
N ASP A 390 15.96 6.59 -0.30
CA ASP A 390 15.06 6.38 0.82
C ASP A 390 14.74 7.69 1.53
N GLY A 391 13.45 7.98 1.74
CA GLY A 391 12.99 9.20 2.37
C GLY A 391 13.45 10.48 1.65
N PRO A 392 13.13 10.66 0.36
CA PRO A 392 13.51 11.85 -0.38
C PRO A 392 13.00 13.13 0.28
N LEU A 393 13.69 14.24 0.05
CA LEU A 393 13.28 15.57 0.52
C LEU A 393 12.32 16.26 -0.45
N SER A 394 12.41 15.92 -1.73
CA SER A 394 11.51 16.43 -2.79
C SER A 394 10.06 16.11 -2.47
N ARG A 395 9.19 17.11 -2.61
CA ARG A 395 7.75 16.99 -2.34
C ARG A 395 6.97 17.67 -3.44
N GLY A 396 5.82 17.11 -3.73
CA GLY A 396 4.87 17.62 -4.69
C GLY A 396 3.46 17.73 -4.12
N TYR A 397 2.48 17.62 -4.99
CA TYR A 397 1.06 17.80 -4.66
C TYR A 397 0.17 16.96 -5.58
N LEU A 398 -1.08 16.82 -5.15
CA LEU A 398 -2.15 16.14 -5.87
C LEU A 398 -3.34 17.10 -5.99
N GLU A 399 -3.93 17.15 -7.19
CA GLU A 399 -5.08 17.99 -7.53
C GLU A 399 -6.12 17.19 -8.30
N LEU A 400 -7.39 17.57 -8.18
CA LEU A 400 -8.45 17.00 -9.01
C LEU A 400 -8.25 17.37 -10.48
N ARG A 401 -8.51 16.43 -11.39
CA ARG A 401 -8.67 16.70 -12.84
C ARG A 401 -10.14 16.86 -13.22
N ASN A 402 -11.00 16.14 -12.53
CA ASN A 402 -12.45 16.16 -12.73
C ASN A 402 -13.16 15.61 -11.48
N LEU A 403 -14.47 15.40 -11.56
CA LEU A 403 -15.30 14.91 -10.44
C LEU A 403 -15.55 13.40 -10.44
N ASN A 404 -14.96 12.67 -11.37
CA ASN A 404 -15.08 11.22 -11.41
C ASN A 404 -14.06 10.57 -10.44
N PRO A 405 -14.49 9.86 -9.40
CA PRO A 405 -13.58 9.23 -8.42
C PRO A 405 -12.77 8.06 -8.99
N ASP A 406 -13.18 7.49 -10.14
CA ASP A 406 -12.44 6.40 -10.80
C ASP A 406 -11.27 6.90 -11.65
N ASP A 407 -11.33 8.14 -12.12
CA ASP A 407 -10.26 8.76 -12.89
C ASP A 407 -9.07 9.12 -11.99
N ASN A 408 -7.87 9.07 -12.58
CA ASN A 408 -6.69 9.46 -11.84
C ASN A 408 -6.63 10.99 -11.66
N PRO A 409 -6.33 11.50 -10.46
CA PRO A 409 -6.05 12.91 -10.24
C PRO A 409 -4.73 13.31 -10.91
N SER A 410 -4.45 14.60 -10.98
CA SER A 410 -3.13 15.13 -11.32
C SER A 410 -2.20 14.97 -10.13
N VAL A 411 -1.02 14.38 -10.34
CA VAL A 411 -0.05 14.14 -9.28
C VAL A 411 1.34 14.60 -9.72
N THR A 412 1.98 15.40 -8.90
CA THR A 412 3.36 15.83 -9.03
C THR A 412 4.14 15.33 -7.83
N PHE A 413 5.31 14.70 -8.03
CA PHE A 413 6.21 14.29 -6.96
C PHE A 413 7.44 15.19 -6.85
N ASN A 414 7.77 15.93 -7.90
CA ASN A 414 8.96 16.77 -8.01
C ASN A 414 10.27 15.97 -7.86
N TYR A 415 10.36 14.81 -8.50
CA TYR A 415 11.53 13.93 -8.40
C TYR A 415 12.84 14.69 -8.66
N TYR A 416 13.77 14.58 -7.70
CA TYR A 416 15.10 15.21 -7.73
C TYR A 416 15.11 16.75 -7.79
N ARG A 417 14.02 17.40 -7.37
CA ARG A 417 13.98 18.87 -7.25
C ARG A 417 14.90 19.37 -6.16
N GLU A 418 14.98 18.62 -5.04
CA GLU A 418 15.91 18.92 -3.96
C GLU A 418 17.30 18.39 -4.32
N PRO A 419 18.35 19.25 -4.32
CA PRO A 419 19.70 18.87 -4.74
C PRO A 419 20.29 17.70 -3.92
N GLU A 420 19.89 17.55 -2.68
CA GLU A 420 20.36 16.46 -1.82
C GLU A 420 19.89 15.09 -2.31
N ASP A 421 18.65 14.97 -2.80
CA ASP A 421 18.11 13.74 -3.37
C ASP A 421 18.91 13.32 -4.60
N LEU A 422 19.30 14.30 -5.42
CA LEU A 422 20.12 14.07 -6.60
C LEU A 422 21.53 13.61 -6.24
N LYS A 423 22.16 14.19 -5.21
CA LYS A 423 23.47 13.74 -4.70
C LYS A 423 23.41 12.30 -4.19
N ARG A 424 22.32 11.95 -3.47
CA ARG A 424 22.10 10.59 -3.00
C ARG A 424 21.96 9.63 -4.18
N CYS A 425 21.20 9.98 -5.21
CA CYS A 425 21.07 9.16 -6.41
C CYS A 425 22.45 8.88 -7.06
N VAL A 426 23.27 9.91 -7.27
CA VAL A 426 24.60 9.75 -7.86
C VAL A 426 25.46 8.81 -7.03
N LYS A 427 25.48 8.99 -5.71
CA LYS A 427 26.24 8.15 -4.78
C LYS A 427 25.77 6.70 -4.77
N GLY A 428 24.47 6.50 -4.78
CA GLY A 428 23.89 5.15 -4.84
C GLY A 428 24.21 4.44 -6.16
N LEU A 429 24.17 5.15 -7.29
CA LEU A 429 24.58 4.60 -8.58
C LEU A 429 26.08 4.27 -8.64
N GLU A 430 26.96 5.05 -7.98
CA GLU A 430 28.37 4.67 -7.81
C GLU A 430 28.50 3.34 -7.05
N THR A 431 27.64 3.09 -6.07
CA THR A 431 27.60 1.81 -5.36
C THR A 431 27.07 0.69 -6.26
N VAL A 432 26.01 0.92 -7.04
CA VAL A 432 25.51 -0.04 -8.05
C VAL A 432 26.59 -0.41 -9.06
N ILE A 433 27.38 0.56 -9.55
CA ILE A 433 28.51 0.30 -10.45
C ILE A 433 29.54 -0.64 -9.79
N LYS A 434 29.87 -0.43 -8.50
CA LYS A 434 30.77 -1.32 -7.76
C LYS A 434 30.20 -2.73 -7.62
N VAL A 435 28.90 -2.85 -7.30
CA VAL A 435 28.20 -4.13 -7.19
C VAL A 435 28.28 -4.91 -8.51
N ILE A 436 27.93 -4.28 -9.64
CA ILE A 436 27.95 -4.93 -10.96
C ILE A 436 29.38 -5.31 -11.39
N ASN A 437 30.39 -4.55 -10.98
CA ASN A 437 31.80 -4.83 -11.29
C ASN A 437 32.50 -5.74 -10.25
N SER A 438 31.78 -6.20 -9.23
CA SER A 438 32.34 -7.10 -8.20
C SER A 438 32.65 -8.49 -8.74
N ASN A 439 33.52 -9.21 -8.05
CA ASN A 439 33.82 -10.61 -8.38
C ASN A 439 32.58 -11.51 -8.29
N ALA A 440 31.69 -11.23 -7.34
CA ALA A 440 30.44 -11.96 -7.15
C ALA A 440 29.53 -11.90 -8.39
N PHE A 441 29.52 -10.78 -9.13
CA PHE A 441 28.73 -10.62 -10.34
C PHE A 441 29.44 -11.10 -11.62
N SER A 442 30.71 -11.44 -11.56
CA SER A 442 31.53 -11.76 -12.74
C SER A 442 30.91 -12.83 -13.65
N LYS A 443 30.29 -13.87 -13.09
CA LYS A 443 29.63 -14.93 -13.85
C LYS A 443 28.26 -14.57 -14.43
N TYR A 444 27.62 -13.51 -13.91
CA TYR A 444 26.31 -13.02 -14.35
C TYR A 444 26.38 -11.78 -15.25
N LYS A 445 27.57 -11.39 -15.65
CA LYS A 445 27.80 -10.28 -16.55
C LYS A 445 28.68 -10.73 -17.72
N TYR A 446 28.34 -10.36 -18.94
CA TYR A 446 29.17 -10.66 -20.10
C TYR A 446 30.58 -10.08 -19.93
N PRO A 447 31.65 -10.85 -20.25
CA PRO A 447 33.01 -10.35 -20.25
C PRO A 447 33.17 -9.12 -21.18
N GLY A 448 33.89 -8.10 -20.73
CA GLY A 448 34.12 -6.87 -21.50
C GLY A 448 33.00 -5.82 -21.40
N VAL A 449 31.79 -6.19 -20.92
CA VAL A 449 30.72 -5.20 -20.71
C VAL A 449 30.91 -4.51 -19.36
N THR A 450 30.98 -3.19 -19.39
CA THR A 450 31.11 -2.36 -18.18
C THR A 450 29.76 -1.97 -17.59
N ALA A 451 29.71 -1.72 -16.27
CA ALA A 451 28.50 -1.21 -15.62
C ALA A 451 28.05 0.13 -16.23
N ARG A 452 28.97 0.94 -16.69
CA ARG A 452 28.66 2.23 -17.35
C ARG A 452 27.95 2.04 -18.69
N GLU A 453 28.34 1.04 -19.49
CA GLU A 453 27.67 0.70 -20.74
C GLU A 453 26.23 0.19 -20.45
N LEU A 454 26.04 -0.60 -19.39
CA LEU A 454 24.71 -1.05 -18.96
C LEU A 454 23.80 0.12 -18.55
N LEU A 455 24.33 1.12 -17.85
CA LEU A 455 23.59 2.35 -17.54
C LEU A 455 23.28 3.14 -18.83
N ASN A 456 24.19 3.23 -19.77
CA ASN A 456 23.94 3.91 -21.05
C ASN A 456 22.78 3.29 -21.86
N VAL A 457 22.58 1.99 -21.75
CA VAL A 457 21.43 1.33 -22.40
C VAL A 457 20.11 1.84 -21.83
N MET A 458 20.04 2.08 -20.51
CA MET A 458 18.83 2.60 -19.86
C MET A 458 18.37 3.95 -20.43
N LEU A 459 19.29 4.78 -20.92
CA LEU A 459 18.96 6.07 -21.56
C LEU A 459 18.14 5.89 -22.86
N GLY A 460 18.32 4.77 -23.54
CA GLY A 460 17.58 4.44 -24.77
C GLY A 460 16.20 3.80 -24.53
N LEU A 461 15.87 3.42 -23.30
CA LEU A 461 14.62 2.74 -22.97
C LEU A 461 13.48 3.74 -22.68
N PRO A 462 12.25 3.46 -23.11
CA PRO A 462 11.09 4.32 -22.87
C PRO A 462 10.51 4.11 -21.45
N ILE A 463 11.35 4.20 -20.42
CA ILE A 463 11.00 3.94 -19.00
C ILE A 463 10.22 5.08 -18.34
N ASN A 464 10.18 6.24 -18.95
CA ASN A 464 9.39 7.41 -18.57
C ASN A 464 9.23 8.35 -19.77
N LEU A 465 8.45 9.41 -19.64
CA LEU A 465 8.25 10.45 -20.68
C LEU A 465 9.18 11.66 -20.53
N ARG A 466 10.18 11.58 -19.67
CA ARG A 466 11.11 12.70 -19.47
C ARG A 466 12.03 12.84 -20.68
N PRO A 467 12.42 14.08 -21.04
CA PRO A 467 13.39 14.31 -22.10
C PRO A 467 14.73 13.64 -21.78
N ARG A 468 15.42 13.15 -22.79
CA ARG A 468 16.77 12.61 -22.70
C ARG A 468 17.76 13.69 -23.08
N HIS A 469 18.73 13.93 -22.23
CA HIS A 469 19.79 14.89 -22.49
C HIS A 469 21.02 14.16 -23.05
N GLU A 470 21.24 14.30 -24.32
CA GLU A 470 22.46 13.78 -24.94
C GLU A 470 23.67 14.64 -24.51
N THR A 471 24.58 14.01 -23.78
CA THR A 471 25.87 14.61 -23.42
C THR A 471 26.98 13.83 -24.09
N SER A 472 28.03 14.50 -24.53
CA SER A 472 29.23 13.87 -25.12
C SER A 472 29.98 12.96 -24.13
N THR A 473 29.73 13.16 -22.83
CA THR A 473 30.28 12.36 -21.74
C THR A 473 29.13 11.87 -20.84
N PHE A 474 29.18 10.60 -20.45
CA PHE A 474 28.21 10.02 -19.51
C PHE A 474 28.29 10.73 -18.14
N ASN A 475 27.17 11.28 -17.70
CA ASN A 475 27.05 12.02 -16.46
C ASN A 475 25.99 11.36 -15.57
N LEU A 476 26.38 10.87 -14.38
CA LEU A 476 25.47 10.21 -13.43
C LEU A 476 24.35 11.14 -12.93
N THR A 477 24.64 12.44 -12.76
CA THR A 477 23.63 13.42 -12.35
C THR A 477 22.51 13.51 -13.38
N GLN A 478 22.87 13.65 -14.65
CA GLN A 478 21.90 13.71 -15.73
C GLN A 478 21.18 12.36 -15.92
N PHE A 479 21.92 11.26 -15.76
CA PHE A 479 21.33 9.92 -15.77
C PHE A 479 20.23 9.76 -14.71
N CYS A 480 20.46 10.21 -13.45
CA CYS A 480 19.45 10.18 -12.41
C CYS A 480 18.17 10.90 -12.85
N ILE A 481 18.29 12.10 -13.40
CA ILE A 481 17.17 12.93 -13.84
C ILE A 481 16.41 12.26 -15.00
N ASP A 482 17.13 11.81 -16.02
CA ASP A 482 16.54 11.32 -17.26
C ASP A 482 15.90 9.93 -17.13
N THR A 483 16.42 9.09 -16.22
CA THR A 483 16.01 7.69 -16.08
C THR A 483 15.24 7.40 -14.80
N VAL A 484 14.76 8.45 -14.12
CA VAL A 484 13.97 8.25 -12.89
C VAL A 484 12.71 7.46 -13.17
N MET A 485 12.44 6.51 -12.30
CA MET A 485 11.24 5.70 -12.23
C MET A 485 10.63 5.79 -10.83
N THR A 486 9.38 5.40 -10.69
CA THR A 486 8.76 5.12 -9.41
C THR A 486 9.08 3.69 -8.96
N ILE A 487 9.03 3.45 -7.66
CA ILE A 487 8.90 2.12 -7.07
C ILE A 487 7.57 1.97 -6.33
N TRP A 488 6.61 2.85 -6.64
CA TRP A 488 5.24 2.88 -6.07
C TRP A 488 5.20 3.06 -4.55
N HIS A 489 6.14 3.83 -4.00
CA HIS A 489 6.21 4.15 -2.57
C HIS A 489 5.63 5.52 -2.25
N TYR A 490 4.73 6.02 -3.10
CA TYR A 490 4.12 7.33 -2.90
C TYR A 490 3.34 7.41 -1.60
N HIS A 491 3.45 8.56 -0.95
CA HIS A 491 2.90 8.87 0.36
C HIS A 491 2.60 10.36 0.49
N GLY A 492 1.90 10.75 1.55
CA GLY A 492 1.51 12.15 1.76
C GLY A 492 0.14 12.47 1.13
N GLY A 493 -0.26 13.72 1.18
CA GLY A 493 -1.57 14.22 0.74
C GLY A 493 -2.60 14.36 1.87
N CYS A 494 -2.47 13.58 2.97
CA CYS A 494 -3.30 13.71 4.18
C CYS A 494 -2.44 13.67 5.45
N GLN A 495 -1.32 14.37 5.46
CA GLN A 495 -0.24 14.23 6.44
C GLN A 495 -0.68 14.51 7.88
N VAL A 496 -0.16 13.70 8.82
CA VAL A 496 -0.32 13.91 10.27
C VAL A 496 0.22 15.29 10.67
N GLY A 497 -0.51 15.99 11.55
CA GLY A 497 -0.22 17.35 11.99
C GLY A 497 -0.59 18.44 10.99
N ARG A 498 -1.08 18.08 9.78
CA ARG A 498 -1.48 19.02 8.73
C ARG A 498 -2.93 18.82 8.28
N VAL A 499 -3.30 17.61 7.92
CA VAL A 499 -4.66 17.24 7.49
C VAL A 499 -5.34 16.39 8.57
N VAL A 500 -4.62 15.49 9.20
CA VAL A 500 -5.11 14.69 10.32
C VAL A 500 -4.28 14.98 11.59
N ASP A 501 -4.91 14.77 12.74
CA ASP A 501 -4.22 14.85 14.05
C ASP A 501 -3.42 13.56 14.32
N LYS A 502 -2.75 13.46 15.48
CA LYS A 502 -1.99 12.29 15.90
C LYS A 502 -2.85 11.04 16.22
N ASN A 503 -4.17 11.19 16.27
CA ASN A 503 -5.13 10.11 16.33
C ASN A 503 -5.74 9.79 14.95
N TYR A 504 -5.15 10.34 13.88
CA TYR A 504 -5.58 10.18 12.51
C TYR A 504 -6.97 10.74 12.18
N LYS A 505 -7.57 11.55 13.07
CA LYS A 505 -8.83 12.26 12.84
C LYS A 505 -8.59 13.46 11.93
N VAL A 506 -9.47 13.65 10.95
CA VAL A 506 -9.40 14.81 10.06
C VAL A 506 -9.63 16.09 10.87
N ILE A 507 -8.67 16.99 10.83
CA ILE A 507 -8.70 18.24 11.61
C ILE A 507 -9.90 19.09 11.14
N GLY A 508 -10.77 19.46 12.07
CA GLY A 508 -11.96 20.27 11.80
C GLY A 508 -13.21 19.47 11.41
N ILE A 509 -13.13 18.13 11.35
CA ILE A 509 -14.27 17.25 11.03
C ILE A 509 -14.40 16.17 12.08
N ASP A 510 -15.64 15.91 12.52
CA ASP A 510 -15.94 14.84 13.45
C ASP A 510 -16.29 13.53 12.73
N ALA A 511 -16.04 12.39 13.39
CA ALA A 511 -16.34 11.05 12.91
C ALA A 511 -15.71 10.66 11.56
N LEU A 512 -14.51 11.21 11.25
CA LEU A 512 -13.74 10.90 10.05
C LEU A 512 -12.27 10.75 10.39
N ARG A 513 -11.67 9.63 9.99
CA ARG A 513 -10.20 9.42 10.05
C ARG A 513 -9.66 9.00 8.70
N VAL A 514 -8.35 9.24 8.50
CA VAL A 514 -7.58 8.69 7.37
C VAL A 514 -6.52 7.74 7.92
N ILE A 515 -6.55 6.48 7.49
CA ILE A 515 -5.63 5.44 8.00
C ILE A 515 -5.03 4.70 6.80
N ASP A 516 -4.03 5.29 6.19
CA ASP A 516 -3.23 4.73 5.09
C ASP A 516 -1.94 5.53 4.86
N GLY A 517 -1.20 5.23 3.79
CA GLY A 517 0.06 5.89 3.44
C GLY A 517 -0.06 7.37 3.10
N SER A 518 -1.27 7.91 2.87
CA SER A 518 -1.45 9.36 2.67
C SER A 518 -1.11 10.19 3.91
N THR A 519 -1.13 9.57 5.08
CA THR A 519 -0.86 10.23 6.36
C THR A 519 0.62 10.38 6.68
N PHE A 520 1.50 9.71 5.95
CA PHE A 520 2.94 9.71 6.22
C PHE A 520 3.61 11.03 5.84
N LEU A 521 4.46 11.53 6.73
CA LEU A 521 5.28 12.72 6.50
C LEU A 521 6.49 12.44 5.62
N LYS A 522 7.02 11.22 5.72
CA LYS A 522 8.12 10.69 4.92
C LYS A 522 7.93 9.19 4.72
N SER A 523 8.69 8.58 3.81
CA SER A 523 8.74 7.12 3.70
C SER A 523 9.14 6.48 5.04
N PRO A 524 8.52 5.38 5.47
CA PRO A 524 8.83 4.71 6.75
C PRO A 524 10.13 3.89 6.73
N GLY A 525 11.06 4.24 5.88
CA GLY A 525 12.33 3.58 5.65
C GLY A 525 12.38 2.96 4.27
N THR A 526 11.99 1.73 4.10
CA THR A 526 12.05 0.98 2.85
C THR A 526 10.67 0.85 2.18
N ASN A 527 10.32 -0.35 1.74
CA ASN A 527 9.05 -0.65 1.10
C ASN A 527 7.91 -0.50 2.11
N PRO A 528 6.94 0.39 1.91
CA PRO A 528 6.01 0.82 2.97
C PRO A 528 4.94 -0.20 3.33
N GLN A 529 4.74 -1.28 2.56
CA GLN A 529 3.61 -2.20 2.73
C GLN A 529 3.49 -2.77 4.16
N ALA A 530 4.60 -3.17 4.78
CA ALA A 530 4.63 -3.71 6.14
C ALA A 530 4.06 -2.70 7.14
N THR A 531 4.53 -1.45 7.04
CA THR A 531 4.13 -0.36 7.94
C THR A 531 2.69 0.08 7.70
N VAL A 532 2.22 0.05 6.46
CA VAL A 532 0.81 0.37 6.13
C VAL A 532 -0.14 -0.70 6.67
N MET A 533 0.21 -1.99 6.57
CA MET A 533 -0.56 -3.08 7.18
C MET A 533 -0.57 -2.98 8.71
N MET A 534 0.61 -2.78 9.30
CA MET A 534 0.77 -2.57 10.73
C MET A 534 -0.07 -1.40 11.23
N LEU A 535 -0.07 -0.26 10.53
CA LEU A 535 -0.85 0.93 10.88
C LEU A 535 -2.36 0.62 10.94
N GLY A 536 -2.89 -0.15 9.99
CA GLY A 536 -4.29 -0.59 9.99
C GLY A 536 -4.63 -1.39 11.25
N ARG A 537 -3.78 -2.36 11.63
CA ARG A 537 -3.94 -3.16 12.84
C ARG A 537 -3.79 -2.32 14.11
N TYR A 538 -2.73 -1.53 14.22
CA TYR A 538 -2.42 -0.65 15.35
C TYR A 538 -3.57 0.31 15.64
N MET A 539 -4.05 1.02 14.62
CA MET A 539 -5.15 1.96 14.77
C MET A 539 -6.47 1.27 15.07
N GLY A 540 -6.74 0.12 14.46
CA GLY A 540 -7.93 -0.68 14.76
C GLY A 540 -8.00 -1.05 16.25
N GLN A 541 -6.90 -1.49 16.84
CA GLN A 541 -6.81 -1.79 18.27
C GLN A 541 -7.07 -0.56 19.15
N ARG A 542 -6.47 0.58 18.80
CA ARG A 542 -6.67 1.84 19.54
C ARG A 542 -8.12 2.30 19.49
N ILE A 543 -8.76 2.26 18.34
CA ILE A 543 -10.17 2.64 18.14
C ILE A 543 -11.10 1.74 18.97
N LEU A 544 -10.84 0.43 19.02
CA LEU A 544 -11.62 -0.47 19.85
C LEU A 544 -11.48 -0.17 21.35
N ARG A 545 -10.28 0.20 21.82
CA ARG A 545 -10.08 0.64 23.22
C ARG A 545 -10.78 1.96 23.50
N GLU A 546 -10.71 2.94 22.58
CA GLU A 546 -11.47 4.21 22.72
C GLU A 546 -12.97 3.94 22.86
N ARG A 547 -13.51 3.00 22.03
CA ARG A 547 -14.92 2.61 22.09
C ARG A 547 -15.31 1.92 23.39
N ALA A 548 -14.46 1.03 23.93
CA ALA A 548 -14.68 0.35 25.19
C ALA A 548 -14.70 1.33 26.37
N ALA A 549 -13.70 2.20 26.44
CA ALA A 549 -13.61 3.23 27.50
C ALA A 549 -14.79 4.21 27.48
N PHE A 550 -15.35 4.50 26.29
CA PHE A 550 -16.55 5.33 26.20
C PHE A 550 -17.78 4.61 26.76
N ARG A 551 -17.96 3.31 26.47
CA ARG A 551 -19.06 2.50 27.00
C ARG A 551 -19.04 2.40 28.53
N GLU A 552 -17.87 2.22 29.13
CA GLU A 552 -17.69 2.17 30.59
C GLU A 552 -18.13 3.48 31.26
N LYS A 553 -17.76 4.63 30.70
CA LYS A 553 -18.19 5.94 31.21
C LYS A 553 -19.70 6.17 31.11
N ASP A 554 -20.32 5.77 30.00
CA ASP A 554 -21.78 5.88 29.82
C ASP A 554 -22.54 4.97 30.84
N CYS A 555 -22.01 3.79 31.17
CA CYS A 555 -22.56 2.92 32.18
C CYS A 555 -22.48 3.53 33.60
N ASP A 556 -21.37 4.15 33.95
CA ASP A 556 -21.19 4.80 35.25
C ASP A 556 -22.15 6.00 35.45
N TYR A 557 -22.39 6.78 34.39
CA TYR A 557 -23.37 7.89 34.46
C TYR A 557 -24.83 7.40 34.55
N SER A 558 -25.16 6.22 34.03
CA SER A 558 -26.51 5.67 34.12
C SER A 558 -26.82 5.08 35.49
N THR A 559 -25.81 4.77 36.31
CA THR A 559 -25.96 4.23 37.66
C THR A 559 -26.05 5.32 38.75
N VAL A 560 -25.82 6.59 38.42
CA VAL A 560 -25.96 7.74 39.33
C VAL A 560 -27.22 8.56 39.01
N VAL A 561 -28.40 7.89 38.95
CA VAL A 561 -29.67 8.59 39.06
C VAL A 561 -30.05 8.58 40.54
N PRO A 562 -30.15 9.74 41.22
CA PRO A 562 -30.62 9.77 42.58
C PRO A 562 -32.08 9.27 42.61
N THR A 563 -32.33 8.21 43.35
CA THR A 563 -33.70 7.85 43.77
C THR A 563 -34.30 9.07 44.45
N LYS A 564 -35.29 9.70 43.84
CA LYS A 564 -36.14 10.66 44.54
C LYS A 564 -36.85 9.91 45.66
N ASP A 565 -36.44 10.18 46.88
CA ASP A 565 -37.18 9.81 48.08
C ASP A 565 -38.63 10.35 47.97
N GLU A 566 -39.60 9.45 47.87
CA GLU A 566 -40.99 9.73 48.10
C GLU A 566 -41.16 9.97 49.60
N THR A 567 -41.01 11.18 50.05
CA THR A 567 -41.49 11.59 51.37
C THR A 567 -42.99 11.80 51.29
N SER A 568 -43.70 10.85 51.89
CA SER A 568 -45.13 10.88 52.24
C SER A 568 -45.54 12.22 52.86
N ILE A 569 -46.43 12.95 52.22
CA ILE A 569 -47.18 14.04 52.83
C ILE A 569 -48.63 13.53 53.05
N GLY A 570 -48.96 13.41 54.35
CA GLY A 570 -50.26 12.95 54.87
C GLY A 570 -51.39 13.90 54.52
N TYR A 571 -52.52 13.30 54.26
CA TYR A 571 -53.83 13.95 54.17
C TYR A 571 -54.28 14.49 55.54
N SER A 572 -54.50 15.80 55.57
CA SER A 572 -55.33 16.42 56.64
C SER A 572 -56.59 17.01 56.01
N SER A 573 -57.72 16.46 56.37
CA SER A 573 -59.05 16.96 56.07
C SER A 573 -59.37 18.17 56.91
N SER A 574 -59.83 19.28 56.36
CA SER A 574 -60.75 20.17 57.09
C SER A 574 -61.76 20.86 56.18
N LYS A 575 -62.94 20.85 56.65
CA LYS A 575 -64.24 21.25 56.12
C LYS A 575 -64.40 22.77 55.96
N LYS A 576 -65.21 23.18 54.98
CA LYS A 576 -66.25 24.22 54.92
C LYS A 576 -65.93 25.69 55.12
N LYS A 577 -66.27 26.59 54.16
CA LYS A 577 -67.58 27.32 54.11
C LYS A 577 -67.61 28.30 52.96
N LYS A 578 -68.75 28.39 52.36
CA LYS A 578 -69.41 29.40 51.56
C LYS A 578 -68.98 30.87 51.79
N PHE A 579 -68.78 31.61 50.74
CA PHE A 579 -69.64 32.68 50.15
C PHE A 579 -69.23 32.88 48.76
#